data_8608e46df6b3ba5939ac2a2323f44e27
#
_entry.id   8608e46df6b3ba5939ac2a2323f44e27
#
_cell.length_a   1.000
_cell.length_b   1.000
_cell.length_c   1.000
_cell.angle_alpha   90.00
_cell.angle_beta   90.00
_cell.angle_gamma   90.00
#
_symmetry.space_group_name_H-M   'P 1'
#
loop_
_entity.id
_entity.type
_entity.pdbx_description
1 polymer ?
#
loop_
_entity_poly.entity_id
_entity_poly.type
_entity_poly.pdbx_seq_one_letter_code
_entity_poly.pdbx_strand_id
1 'polypeptide(L)'
;LYVAGTDKEGFSTLNPNMVEGRLPEKDDELVIPRHLRTNGRVDLKVGDTVTLDLGTRVTDTEQDPESPFEQRDPLTDDEHIENAQTRTFTIVGIMERPGYNVEDYEFPGYTCYTYCDDMEKASTVYVRLTSKALRHRDSVIAGIMEVDENLYKKIMFGDGTDPSEEDFKEYCKQYEATGMDVETNIWLIEYESVWPISDTFKAVYELAAAVMIIIIITSVCCIKNSFEISVTEKVKQYGMLISVGATRKQIRGSVLYEGFLLGLVGIPGGVALGCLASFILVKICNTLLDGMLNTVVVYNFSVWAIVLSALLGCITIFFSANGSARKATKISPVSAIRNQAEIKNNKKLKTSKMVKKLFGVGGVVAHKAIK
;
A
#
# COMPACT_ATOMS: atom_id res chain seq x y z
N LEU A 1 4.11 -31.45 10.66
CA LEU A 1 2.80 -30.82 10.48
C LEU A 1 2.26 -30.36 11.84
N TYR A 2 1.81 -29.14 11.92
CA TYR A 2 1.04 -28.64 13.06
C TYR A 2 -0.44 -28.63 12.67
N VAL A 3 -1.30 -29.29 13.45
CA VAL A 3 -2.73 -29.38 13.19
C VAL A 3 -3.47 -28.53 14.24
N ALA A 4 -3.99 -27.40 13.81
CA ALA A 4 -4.77 -26.50 14.65
C ALA A 4 -6.27 -26.76 14.44
N GLY A 5 -6.99 -27.03 15.54
CA GLY A 5 -8.45 -27.11 15.55
C GLY A 5 -9.05 -25.72 15.79
N THR A 6 -10.03 -25.33 15.01
CA THR A 6 -10.78 -24.10 15.22
C THR A 6 -12.25 -24.27 14.87
N ASP A 7 -13.09 -23.49 15.51
CA ASP A 7 -14.52 -23.46 15.27
C ASP A 7 -14.91 -22.55 14.09
N LYS A 8 -16.20 -22.44 13.82
CA LYS A 8 -16.72 -21.62 12.73
C LYS A 8 -16.42 -20.13 12.91
N GLU A 9 -16.41 -19.63 14.13
CA GLU A 9 -16.13 -18.22 14.44
C GLU A 9 -14.62 -17.94 14.29
N GLY A 10 -13.78 -18.89 14.73
CA GLY A 10 -12.34 -18.83 14.50
C GLY A 10 -11.98 -18.81 13.01
N PHE A 11 -12.61 -19.64 12.18
CA PHE A 11 -12.43 -19.58 10.73
C PHE A 11 -12.88 -18.23 10.13
N SER A 12 -13.96 -17.65 10.65
CA SER A 12 -14.39 -16.31 10.21
C SER A 12 -13.40 -15.21 10.59
N THR A 13 -12.73 -15.37 11.71
CA THR A 13 -11.73 -14.40 12.23
C THR A 13 -10.39 -14.54 11.51
N LEU A 14 -9.89 -15.76 11.39
CA LEU A 14 -8.63 -16.08 10.69
C LEU A 14 -8.72 -15.87 9.18
N ASN A 15 -9.92 -16.09 8.61
CA ASN A 15 -10.23 -15.93 7.19
C ASN A 15 -9.14 -16.50 6.25
N PRO A 16 -8.81 -17.81 6.35
CA PRO A 16 -7.75 -18.41 5.56
C PRO A 16 -8.04 -18.26 4.06
N ASN A 17 -7.03 -17.90 3.29
CA ASN A 17 -7.16 -17.70 1.84
C ASN A 17 -7.20 -19.06 1.14
N MET A 18 -8.38 -19.52 0.78
CA MET A 18 -8.59 -20.81 0.12
C MET A 18 -8.15 -20.75 -1.35
N VAL A 19 -7.32 -21.72 -1.75
CA VAL A 19 -6.87 -21.92 -3.14
C VAL A 19 -7.79 -22.90 -3.84
N GLU A 20 -8.16 -24.00 -3.15
CA GLU A 20 -8.98 -25.08 -3.70
C GLU A 20 -9.83 -25.71 -2.61
N GLY A 21 -11.03 -26.17 -2.94
CA GLY A 21 -11.91 -26.85 -2.01
C GLY A 21 -12.63 -25.93 -1.04
N ARG A 22 -12.84 -26.36 0.20
CA ARG A 22 -13.61 -25.65 1.25
C ARG A 22 -12.93 -25.77 2.61
N LEU A 23 -13.41 -24.97 3.57
CA LEU A 23 -13.03 -25.10 4.97
C LEU A 23 -13.58 -26.38 5.59
N PRO A 24 -12.94 -26.94 6.62
CA PRO A 24 -13.43 -28.14 7.31
C PRO A 24 -14.69 -27.81 8.12
N GLU A 25 -15.62 -28.76 8.13
CA GLU A 25 -16.87 -28.71 8.90
C GLU A 25 -16.94 -29.80 9.96
N LYS A 26 -15.99 -30.74 9.92
CA LYS A 26 -15.90 -31.89 10.84
C LYS A 26 -14.48 -32.05 11.33
N ASP A 27 -14.32 -32.74 12.43
CA ASP A 27 -13.04 -32.99 13.10
C ASP A 27 -12.14 -34.03 12.39
N ASP A 28 -12.68 -34.74 11.39
CA ASP A 28 -11.97 -35.68 10.50
C ASP A 28 -11.62 -35.05 9.13
N GLU A 29 -11.93 -33.77 8.94
CA GLU A 29 -11.60 -33.01 7.74
C GLU A 29 -10.38 -32.12 7.98
N LEU A 30 -9.53 -31.98 6.96
CA LEU A 30 -8.29 -31.21 7.03
C LEU A 30 -8.16 -30.24 5.85
N VAL A 31 -7.74 -29.02 6.13
CA VAL A 31 -7.23 -28.08 5.13
C VAL A 31 -5.72 -27.99 5.27
N ILE A 32 -5.02 -28.17 4.17
CA ILE A 32 -3.56 -28.14 4.11
C ILE A 32 -3.05 -26.88 3.41
N PRO A 33 -1.89 -26.36 3.78
CA PRO A 33 -1.31 -25.20 3.13
C PRO A 33 -0.61 -25.59 1.81
N ARG A 34 -0.72 -24.73 0.79
CA ARG A 34 -0.15 -24.96 -0.55
C ARG A 34 1.36 -25.21 -0.52
N HIS A 35 2.09 -24.55 0.37
CA HIS A 35 3.54 -24.70 0.48
C HIS A 35 3.98 -26.08 1.03
N LEU A 36 3.08 -26.85 1.61
CA LEU A 36 3.34 -28.26 1.89
C LEU A 36 3.68 -29.03 0.59
N ARG A 37 3.01 -28.67 -0.53
CA ARG A 37 3.27 -29.26 -1.84
C ARG A 37 4.55 -28.70 -2.47
N THR A 38 4.77 -27.38 -2.42
CA THR A 38 5.92 -26.74 -3.09
C THR A 38 7.23 -26.94 -2.33
N ASN A 39 7.22 -26.80 -1.01
CA ASN A 39 8.41 -26.88 -0.16
C ASN A 39 8.56 -28.27 0.48
N GLY A 40 7.48 -28.81 1.02
CA GLY A 40 7.46 -30.14 1.64
C GLY A 40 7.52 -31.30 0.64
N ARG A 41 7.31 -31.03 -0.66
CA ARG A 41 7.27 -32.03 -1.75
C ARG A 41 6.28 -33.16 -1.52
N VAL A 42 5.20 -32.88 -0.78
CA VAL A 42 4.12 -33.82 -0.50
C VAL A 42 2.97 -33.53 -1.43
N ASP A 43 2.70 -34.38 -2.40
CA ASP A 43 1.64 -34.20 -3.41
C ASP A 43 0.31 -34.76 -2.89
N LEU A 44 -0.33 -34.03 -2.00
CA LEU A 44 -1.68 -34.29 -1.49
C LEU A 44 -2.70 -33.42 -2.21
N LYS A 45 -3.89 -33.97 -2.49
CA LYS A 45 -4.98 -33.34 -3.23
C LYS A 45 -6.26 -33.34 -2.41
N VAL A 46 -7.18 -32.44 -2.77
CA VAL A 46 -8.54 -32.47 -2.22
C VAL A 46 -9.20 -33.82 -2.53
N GLY A 47 -9.71 -34.48 -1.50
CA GLY A 47 -10.29 -35.81 -1.53
C GLY A 47 -9.35 -36.94 -1.08
N ASP A 48 -8.06 -36.68 -0.96
CA ASP A 48 -7.10 -37.65 -0.42
C ASP A 48 -7.29 -37.80 1.10
N THR A 49 -6.87 -38.93 1.62
CA THR A 49 -6.82 -39.21 3.06
C THR A 49 -5.38 -39.29 3.54
N VAL A 50 -5.14 -38.70 4.72
CA VAL A 50 -3.85 -38.72 5.40
C VAL A 50 -4.02 -39.22 6.81
N THR A 51 -3.12 -40.12 7.24
CA THR A 51 -3.08 -40.60 8.62
C THR A 51 -1.88 -39.99 9.31
N LEU A 52 -2.10 -39.35 10.43
CA LEU A 52 -1.11 -38.60 11.21
C LEU A 52 -1.10 -39.11 12.65
N ASP A 53 0.08 -39.23 13.24
CA ASP A 53 0.23 -39.42 14.68
C ASP A 53 0.36 -38.06 15.34
N LEU A 54 -0.67 -37.65 16.06
CA LEU A 54 -0.78 -36.35 16.71
C LEU A 54 -0.53 -36.50 18.23
N GLY A 55 0.38 -35.72 18.75
CA GLY A 55 0.71 -35.72 20.19
C GLY A 55 1.42 -34.43 20.58
N THR A 56 1.92 -34.41 21.80
CA THR A 56 2.68 -33.29 22.33
C THR A 56 4.15 -33.43 21.96
N ARG A 57 4.74 -32.40 21.39
CA ARG A 57 6.18 -32.32 21.14
C ARG A 57 6.92 -32.13 22.46
N VAL A 58 7.96 -32.90 22.66
CA VAL A 58 8.83 -32.82 23.82
C VAL A 58 10.28 -32.85 23.34
N THR A 59 11.13 -32.04 23.94
CA THR A 59 12.56 -32.01 23.65
C THR A 59 13.34 -32.63 24.80
N ASP A 60 14.41 -33.35 24.47
CA ASP A 60 15.34 -33.92 25.45
C ASP A 60 16.39 -32.90 25.89
N THR A 61 16.47 -31.74 25.23
CA THR A 61 17.41 -30.68 25.56
C THR A 61 17.01 -29.95 26.87
N GLU A 62 17.98 -29.66 27.70
CA GLU A 62 17.76 -28.87 28.94
C GLU A 62 17.20 -27.48 28.58
N GLN A 63 16.01 -27.18 29.08
CA GLN A 63 15.31 -25.95 28.78
C GLN A 63 15.85 -24.78 29.58
N ASP A 64 15.94 -23.61 28.92
CA ASP A 64 16.15 -22.35 29.60
C ASP A 64 14.87 -21.99 30.38
N PRO A 65 14.94 -21.80 31.70
CA PRO A 65 13.78 -21.40 32.49
C PRO A 65 13.15 -20.06 32.01
N GLU A 66 13.95 -19.19 31.39
CA GLU A 66 13.49 -17.90 30.86
C GLU A 66 12.88 -18.02 29.44
N SER A 67 13.11 -19.16 28.75
CA SER A 67 12.55 -19.43 27.41
C SER A 67 12.13 -20.90 27.30
N PRO A 68 11.00 -21.29 27.89
CA PRO A 68 10.53 -22.66 27.86
C PRO A 68 10.14 -23.08 26.43
N PHE A 69 10.34 -24.36 26.12
CA PHE A 69 9.98 -24.92 24.81
C PHE A 69 8.47 -24.86 24.56
N GLU A 70 8.11 -24.30 23.41
CA GLU A 70 6.74 -24.20 22.96
C GLU A 70 6.43 -25.18 21.81
N GLN A 71 5.15 -25.58 21.69
CA GLN A 71 4.71 -26.49 20.64
C GLN A 71 4.92 -25.93 19.23
N ARG A 72 5.13 -24.63 19.12
CA ARG A 72 5.35 -23.90 17.87
C ARG A 72 6.81 -23.57 17.57
N ASP A 73 7.72 -23.92 18.46
CA ASP A 73 9.15 -23.69 18.24
C ASP A 73 9.69 -24.39 17.01
N PRO A 74 10.77 -23.90 16.41
CA PRO A 74 11.44 -24.56 15.30
C PRO A 74 11.76 -26.01 15.62
N LEU A 75 11.62 -26.89 14.63
CA LEU A 75 11.92 -28.31 14.80
C LEU A 75 13.42 -28.50 15.03
N THR A 76 13.77 -29.23 16.10
CA THR A 76 15.14 -29.65 16.40
C THR A 76 15.29 -31.17 16.28
N ASP A 77 16.54 -31.65 16.12
CA ASP A 77 16.81 -33.08 15.94
C ASP A 77 16.56 -33.92 17.22
N ASP A 78 16.43 -33.25 18.36
CA ASP A 78 16.32 -33.87 19.70
C ASP A 78 14.88 -33.97 20.21
N GLU A 79 13.92 -33.89 19.32
CA GLU A 79 12.50 -33.92 19.66
C GLU A 79 11.84 -35.25 19.37
N HIS A 80 10.86 -35.56 20.21
CA HIS A 80 9.96 -36.68 19.98
C HIS A 80 8.52 -36.31 20.34
N ILE A 81 7.57 -37.15 19.90
CA ILE A 81 6.15 -36.94 20.17
C ILE A 81 5.73 -37.86 21.30
N GLU A 82 5.22 -37.28 22.38
CA GLU A 82 4.59 -38.02 23.48
C GLU A 82 3.06 -38.05 23.33
N ASN A 83 2.46 -39.07 23.93
CA ASN A 83 1.01 -39.28 23.94
C ASN A 83 0.38 -39.31 22.54
N ALA A 84 1.11 -39.83 21.56
CA ALA A 84 0.67 -39.86 20.18
C ALA A 84 -0.65 -40.62 19.99
N GLN A 85 -1.58 -40.02 19.28
CA GLN A 85 -2.85 -40.61 18.85
C GLN A 85 -2.89 -40.59 17.33
N THR A 86 -3.08 -41.75 16.74
CA THR A 86 -3.23 -41.88 15.30
C THR A 86 -4.62 -41.42 14.87
N ARG A 87 -4.67 -40.41 14.01
CA ARG A 87 -5.93 -39.89 13.43
C ARG A 87 -5.83 -39.85 11.91
N THR A 88 -6.95 -40.20 11.28
CA THR A 88 -7.08 -40.13 9.81
C THR A 88 -7.96 -38.96 9.43
N PHE A 89 -7.49 -38.16 8.50
CA PHE A 89 -8.16 -36.98 8.00
C PHE A 89 -8.43 -37.09 6.50
N THR A 90 -9.55 -36.54 6.06
CA THR A 90 -9.84 -36.30 4.64
C THR A 90 -9.48 -34.86 4.28
N ILE A 91 -8.68 -34.66 3.25
CA ILE A 91 -8.31 -33.32 2.77
C ILE A 91 -9.49 -32.72 2.03
N VAL A 92 -10.08 -31.65 2.57
CA VAL A 92 -11.25 -30.97 1.99
C VAL A 92 -10.91 -29.65 1.32
N GLY A 93 -9.70 -29.14 1.55
CA GLY A 93 -9.25 -27.90 0.93
C GLY A 93 -7.75 -27.69 0.99
N ILE A 94 -7.30 -26.77 0.14
CA ILE A 94 -5.93 -26.26 0.09
C ILE A 94 -6.01 -24.76 0.26
N MET A 95 -5.24 -24.20 1.18
CA MET A 95 -5.14 -22.77 1.44
C MET A 95 -3.75 -22.23 1.11
N GLU A 96 -3.62 -20.92 0.97
CA GLU A 96 -2.32 -20.27 1.01
C GLU A 96 -1.68 -20.45 2.40
N ARG A 97 -0.38 -20.20 2.49
CA ARG A 97 0.30 -20.25 3.78
C ARG A 97 -0.43 -19.34 4.78
N PRO A 98 -0.66 -19.77 6.03
CA PRO A 98 -1.20 -18.91 7.07
C PRO A 98 -0.37 -17.65 7.26
N GLY A 99 -0.98 -16.59 7.77
CA GLY A 99 -0.30 -15.33 8.04
C GLY A 99 0.81 -15.49 9.07
N TYR A 100 1.73 -14.53 9.07
CA TYR A 100 2.93 -14.48 9.92
C TYR A 100 2.65 -14.79 11.40
N ASN A 101 1.57 -14.27 11.97
CA ASN A 101 1.21 -14.51 13.37
C ASN A 101 0.66 -15.91 13.68
N VAL A 102 0.45 -16.73 12.67
CA VAL A 102 0.00 -18.12 12.82
C VAL A 102 1.11 -19.10 12.49
N GLU A 103 1.93 -18.76 11.50
CA GLU A 103 3.06 -19.55 11.05
C GLU A 103 4.21 -18.60 10.70
N ASP A 104 5.18 -18.49 11.60
CA ASP A 104 6.33 -17.63 11.42
C ASP A 104 7.16 -18.06 10.20
N TYR A 105 7.90 -17.11 9.65
CA TYR A 105 8.77 -17.31 8.49
C TYR A 105 9.94 -18.26 8.78
N GLU A 106 10.44 -18.22 9.99
CA GLU A 106 11.60 -18.99 10.44
C GLU A 106 11.25 -20.44 10.77
N PHE A 107 9.96 -20.76 10.89
CA PHE A 107 9.53 -22.12 11.21
C PHE A 107 9.46 -22.98 9.96
N PRO A 108 10.14 -24.12 9.92
CA PRO A 108 9.92 -25.15 8.90
C PRO A 108 8.60 -25.90 9.17
N GLY A 109 7.58 -25.19 9.62
CA GLY A 109 6.27 -25.75 9.94
C GLY A 109 5.32 -25.70 8.74
N TYR A 110 4.32 -26.58 8.80
CA TYR A 110 3.18 -26.57 7.89
C TYR A 110 1.93 -26.63 8.73
N THR A 111 1.25 -25.50 8.89
CA THR A 111 0.04 -25.39 9.69
C THR A 111 -1.17 -25.82 8.89
N CYS A 112 -1.82 -26.85 9.34
CA CYS A 112 -3.07 -27.38 8.79
C CYS A 112 -4.23 -27.02 9.73
N TYR A 113 -5.44 -26.85 9.20
CA TYR A 113 -6.60 -26.60 10.02
C TYR A 113 -7.60 -27.74 9.95
N THR A 114 -8.15 -28.10 11.11
CA THR A 114 -9.31 -28.98 11.25
C THR A 114 -10.43 -28.29 12.02
N TYR A 115 -11.64 -28.81 11.95
CA TYR A 115 -12.75 -28.30 12.74
C TYR A 115 -12.68 -28.82 14.19
N CYS A 116 -12.85 -27.92 15.15
CA CYS A 116 -12.97 -28.25 16.56
C CYS A 116 -13.86 -27.21 17.24
N ASP A 117 -14.91 -27.67 17.91
CA ASP A 117 -15.84 -26.84 18.69
C ASP A 117 -15.70 -27.01 20.21
N ASP A 118 -14.68 -27.75 20.65
CA ASP A 118 -14.39 -28.01 22.06
C ASP A 118 -13.64 -26.81 22.68
N MET A 119 -14.39 -25.85 23.18
CA MET A 119 -13.86 -24.64 23.81
C MET A 119 -13.06 -24.91 25.10
N GLU A 120 -13.27 -26.05 25.76
CA GLU A 120 -12.50 -26.40 26.98
C GLU A 120 -11.03 -26.73 26.66
N LYS A 121 -10.76 -27.07 25.41
CA LYS A 121 -9.41 -27.37 24.91
C LYS A 121 -8.75 -26.20 24.18
N ALA A 122 -9.43 -25.03 24.14
CA ALA A 122 -8.88 -23.87 23.43
C ALA A 122 -7.64 -23.35 24.17
N SER A 123 -6.49 -23.40 23.50
CA SER A 123 -5.22 -22.84 23.98
C SER A 123 -4.97 -21.41 23.47
N THR A 124 -5.64 -21.02 22.38
CA THR A 124 -5.42 -19.73 21.72
C THR A 124 -6.76 -19.08 21.37
N VAL A 125 -6.88 -17.79 21.62
CA VAL A 125 -8.05 -16.97 21.29
C VAL A 125 -7.66 -15.92 20.26
N TYR A 126 -8.28 -15.96 19.07
CA TYR A 126 -8.06 -14.95 18.03
C TYR A 126 -9.07 -13.82 18.17
N VAL A 127 -8.58 -12.60 18.33
CA VAL A 127 -9.41 -11.40 18.48
C VAL A 127 -9.23 -10.48 17.28
N ARG A 128 -10.33 -10.13 16.61
CA ARG A 128 -10.33 -9.12 15.54
C ARG A 128 -10.88 -7.81 16.06
N LEU A 129 -10.13 -6.73 15.88
CA LEU A 129 -10.56 -5.41 16.29
C LEU A 129 -11.63 -4.86 15.33
N THR A 130 -12.72 -4.33 15.89
CA THR A 130 -13.73 -3.61 15.10
C THR A 130 -13.19 -2.27 14.62
N SER A 131 -13.79 -1.68 13.57
CA SER A 131 -13.39 -0.34 13.07
C SER A 131 -13.47 0.76 14.14
N LYS A 132 -14.28 0.57 15.19
CA LYS A 132 -14.33 1.49 16.34
C LYS A 132 -13.14 1.26 17.28
N ALA A 133 -12.80 0.01 17.56
CA ALA A 133 -11.66 -0.36 18.38
C ALA A 133 -10.33 0.04 17.72
N LEU A 134 -10.21 -0.08 16.40
CA LEU A 134 -9.03 0.35 15.66
C LEU A 134 -8.72 1.85 15.79
N ARG A 135 -9.71 2.71 16.05
CA ARG A 135 -9.49 4.14 16.33
C ARG A 135 -8.85 4.40 17.70
N HIS A 136 -8.97 3.45 18.62
CA HIS A 136 -8.42 3.48 19.98
C HIS A 136 -7.59 2.24 20.24
N ARG A 137 -6.90 1.74 19.20
CA ARG A 137 -6.19 0.46 19.20
C ARG A 137 -5.26 0.30 20.39
N ASP A 138 -4.46 1.33 20.68
CA ASP A 138 -3.44 1.25 21.75
C ASP A 138 -4.09 1.05 23.13
N SER A 139 -5.19 1.78 23.38
CA SER A 139 -5.99 1.62 24.61
C SER A 139 -6.65 0.25 24.71
N VAL A 140 -7.14 -0.27 23.57
CA VAL A 140 -7.78 -1.60 23.53
C VAL A 140 -6.76 -2.71 23.72
N ILE A 141 -5.61 -2.63 23.04
CA ILE A 141 -4.55 -3.63 23.16
C ILE A 141 -3.96 -3.60 24.57
N ALA A 142 -3.62 -2.43 25.10
CA ALA A 142 -3.15 -2.28 26.47
C ALA A 142 -4.16 -2.84 27.50
N GLY A 143 -5.47 -2.62 27.24
CA GLY A 143 -6.53 -3.18 28.08
C GLY A 143 -6.65 -4.71 27.99
N ILE A 144 -6.41 -5.32 26.82
CA ILE A 144 -6.36 -6.79 26.67
C ILE A 144 -5.13 -7.36 27.40
N MET A 145 -4.01 -6.66 27.31
CA MET A 145 -2.74 -7.04 27.97
C MET A 145 -2.71 -6.68 29.46
N GLU A 146 -3.75 -6.02 29.96
CA GLU A 146 -3.83 -5.51 31.35
C GLU A 146 -2.65 -4.62 31.77
N VAL A 147 -2.07 -3.90 30.81
CA VAL A 147 -0.93 -2.98 31.00
C VAL A 147 -1.42 -1.53 30.95
N ASP A 148 -0.76 -0.63 31.67
CA ASP A 148 -1.05 0.81 31.59
C ASP A 148 -0.87 1.34 30.16
N GLU A 149 -1.87 2.06 29.64
CA GLU A 149 -1.90 2.55 28.25
C GLU A 149 -0.72 3.49 27.93
N ASN A 150 -0.31 4.33 28.87
CA ASN A 150 0.79 5.26 28.63
C ASN A 150 2.12 4.52 28.60
N LEU A 151 2.26 3.52 29.47
CA LEU A 151 3.43 2.67 29.53
C LEU A 151 3.54 1.82 28.25
N TYR A 152 2.42 1.22 27.79
CA TYR A 152 2.33 0.50 26.53
C TYR A 152 2.77 1.38 25.35
N LYS A 153 2.21 2.60 25.24
CA LYS A 153 2.55 3.54 24.16
C LYS A 153 4.02 3.94 24.18
N LYS A 154 4.57 4.19 25.38
CA LYS A 154 5.96 4.57 25.55
C LYS A 154 6.92 3.46 25.11
N ILE A 155 6.62 2.19 25.44
CA ILE A 155 7.43 1.03 25.08
C ILE A 155 7.32 0.71 23.58
N MET A 156 6.09 0.69 23.02
CA MET A 156 5.86 0.21 21.65
C MET A 156 6.11 1.26 20.56
N PHE A 157 5.85 2.53 20.85
CA PHE A 157 5.88 3.58 19.81
C PHE A 157 6.87 4.71 20.12
N GLY A 158 7.35 4.79 21.37
CA GLY A 158 8.12 5.94 21.84
C GLY A 158 7.27 7.23 21.84
N ASP A 159 7.33 7.98 22.92
CA ASP A 159 6.71 9.31 23.01
C ASP A 159 7.68 10.44 22.68
N GLY A 160 8.81 10.11 22.03
CA GLY A 160 9.94 11.01 21.79
C GLY A 160 11.01 10.97 22.88
N THR A 161 10.81 10.14 23.92
CA THR A 161 11.80 9.79 24.92
C THR A 161 12.05 8.29 24.88
N ASP A 162 13.31 7.87 24.90
CA ASP A 162 13.64 6.45 24.99
C ASP A 162 13.09 5.87 26.30
N PRO A 163 12.42 4.71 26.27
CA PRO A 163 11.93 4.08 27.48
C PRO A 163 13.09 3.76 28.43
N SER A 164 12.92 4.05 29.71
CA SER A 164 13.92 3.74 30.72
C SER A 164 13.90 2.24 31.06
N GLU A 165 14.99 1.76 31.67
CA GLU A 165 15.05 0.37 32.16
C GLU A 165 13.98 0.06 33.24
N GLU A 166 13.54 1.10 33.97
CA GLU A 166 12.45 0.99 34.95
C GLU A 166 11.08 0.84 34.25
N ASP A 167 10.86 1.57 33.16
CA ASP A 167 9.63 1.44 32.35
C ASP A 167 9.49 0.01 31.79
N PHE A 168 10.59 -0.55 31.28
CA PHE A 168 10.61 -1.93 30.80
C PHE A 168 10.30 -2.94 31.89
N LYS A 169 10.93 -2.80 33.05
CA LYS A 169 10.69 -3.69 34.21
C LYS A 169 9.24 -3.63 34.69
N GLU A 170 8.66 -2.43 34.71
CA GLU A 170 7.26 -2.27 35.12
C GLU A 170 6.30 -2.84 34.09
N TYR A 171 6.60 -2.67 32.78
CA TYR A 171 5.84 -3.27 31.69
C TYR A 171 5.85 -4.79 31.76
N CYS A 172 7.02 -5.42 31.86
CA CYS A 172 7.16 -6.86 32.00
C CYS A 172 6.42 -7.39 33.23
N LYS A 173 6.54 -6.72 34.37
CA LYS A 173 5.84 -7.11 35.59
C LYS A 173 4.31 -7.08 35.44
N GLN A 174 3.76 -6.06 34.80
CA GLN A 174 2.31 -5.97 34.53
C GLN A 174 1.88 -7.06 33.55
N TYR A 175 2.63 -7.25 32.47
CA TYR A 175 2.34 -8.25 31.44
C TYR A 175 2.42 -9.69 31.97
N GLU A 176 3.48 -10.05 32.68
CA GLU A 176 3.68 -11.37 33.30
C GLU A 176 2.59 -11.70 34.35
N ALA A 177 2.07 -10.67 35.04
CA ALA A 177 0.99 -10.85 36.00
C ALA A 177 -0.31 -11.40 35.41
N THR A 178 -0.53 -11.22 34.10
CA THR A 178 -1.72 -11.74 33.42
C THR A 178 -1.65 -13.24 33.15
N GLY A 179 -0.46 -13.80 33.04
CA GLY A 179 -0.23 -15.19 32.64
C GLY A 179 -0.70 -15.51 31.22
N MET A 180 -0.97 -14.49 30.41
CA MET A 180 -1.36 -14.61 29.00
C MET A 180 -0.20 -14.23 28.12
N ASP A 181 0.02 -14.99 27.05
CA ASP A 181 0.86 -14.57 25.96
C ASP A 181 0.00 -13.92 24.88
N VAL A 182 0.30 -12.65 24.54
CA VAL A 182 -0.49 -11.84 23.62
C VAL A 182 0.34 -11.44 22.42
N GLU A 183 0.13 -12.12 21.31
CA GLU A 183 0.69 -11.73 20.03
C GLU A 183 -0.22 -10.75 19.29
N THR A 184 0.35 -9.65 18.81
CA THR A 184 -0.39 -8.66 18.05
C THR A 184 0.07 -8.65 16.58
N ASN A 185 -0.88 -8.82 15.66
CA ASN A 185 -0.62 -8.58 14.24
C ASN A 185 -0.54 -7.08 13.96
N ILE A 186 0.57 -6.45 14.35
CA ILE A 186 0.79 -5.00 14.21
C ILE A 186 0.61 -4.56 12.76
N TRP A 187 1.11 -5.32 11.80
CA TRP A 187 1.00 -4.99 10.37
C TRP A 187 -0.44 -4.93 9.90
N LEU A 188 -1.26 -5.91 10.29
CA LEU A 188 -2.68 -5.91 9.92
C LEU A 188 -3.43 -4.76 10.60
N ILE A 189 -3.16 -4.55 11.89
CA ILE A 189 -3.77 -3.46 12.67
C ILE A 189 -3.40 -2.10 12.07
N GLU A 190 -2.16 -1.89 11.69
CA GLU A 190 -1.70 -0.67 11.05
C GLU A 190 -2.31 -0.49 9.67
N TYR A 191 -2.40 -1.56 8.88
CA TYR A 191 -3.00 -1.53 7.55
C TYR A 191 -4.51 -1.24 7.57
N GLU A 192 -5.24 -1.80 8.53
CA GLU A 192 -6.67 -1.55 8.73
C GLU A 192 -6.94 -0.20 9.44
N SER A 193 -5.94 0.38 10.09
CA SER A 193 -6.08 1.66 10.81
C SER A 193 -6.03 2.84 9.85
N VAL A 194 -7.11 3.61 9.80
CA VAL A 194 -7.16 4.86 9.03
C VAL A 194 -6.47 6.00 9.79
N TRP A 195 -6.44 5.94 11.12
CA TRP A 195 -5.85 6.94 12.02
C TRP A 195 -5.83 6.41 13.47
N PRO A 196 -4.74 6.55 14.24
CA PRO A 196 -3.43 7.09 13.87
C PRO A 196 -2.63 6.16 12.94
N ILE A 197 -1.88 6.75 12.02
CA ILE A 197 -1.01 6.03 11.09
C ILE A 197 0.36 5.88 11.77
N SER A 198 0.97 4.68 11.72
CA SER A 198 2.33 4.50 12.23
C SER A 198 3.35 5.34 11.47
N ASP A 199 4.48 5.63 12.08
CA ASP A 199 5.54 6.43 11.47
C ASP A 199 6.10 5.78 10.19
N THR A 200 6.11 4.46 10.12
CA THR A 200 6.51 3.71 8.91
C THR A 200 5.57 3.97 7.74
N PHE A 201 4.26 3.79 7.94
CA PHE A 201 3.28 4.07 6.89
C PHE A 201 3.18 5.56 6.57
N LYS A 202 3.35 6.44 7.57
CA LYS A 202 3.42 7.88 7.36
C LYS A 202 4.55 8.27 6.42
N ALA A 203 5.76 7.74 6.63
CA ALA A 203 6.89 7.97 5.73
C ALA A 203 6.62 7.50 4.29
N VAL A 204 5.96 6.34 4.12
CA VAL A 204 5.55 5.84 2.80
C VAL A 204 4.53 6.76 2.13
N TYR A 205 3.52 7.23 2.88
CA TYR A 205 2.52 8.16 2.35
C TYR A 205 3.13 9.53 2.02
N GLU A 206 4.05 10.05 2.84
CA GLU A 206 4.76 11.29 2.56
C GLU A 206 5.60 11.19 1.28
N LEU A 207 6.33 10.08 1.11
CA LEU A 207 7.09 9.80 -0.11
C LEU A 207 6.16 9.71 -1.32
N ALA A 208 5.07 8.96 -1.22
CA ALA A 208 4.08 8.83 -2.28
C ALA A 208 3.45 10.18 -2.64
N ALA A 209 3.12 11.01 -1.65
CA ALA A 209 2.61 12.36 -1.86
C ALA A 209 3.64 13.26 -2.55
N ALA A 210 4.90 13.22 -2.17
CA ALA A 210 5.97 13.98 -2.82
C ALA A 210 6.12 13.58 -4.30
N VAL A 211 6.16 12.29 -4.61
CA VAL A 211 6.20 11.78 -6.00
C VAL A 211 4.96 12.22 -6.79
N MET A 212 3.77 12.12 -6.19
CA MET A 212 2.51 12.55 -6.80
C MET A 212 2.54 14.06 -7.14
N ILE A 213 3.03 14.91 -6.25
CA ILE A 213 3.16 16.35 -6.48
C ILE A 213 4.10 16.63 -7.67
N ILE A 214 5.24 15.94 -7.76
CA ILE A 214 6.18 16.07 -8.87
C ILE A 214 5.51 15.68 -10.20
N ILE A 215 4.78 14.56 -10.22
CA ILE A 215 4.04 14.10 -11.41
C ILE A 215 2.99 15.13 -11.83
N ILE A 216 2.23 15.69 -10.89
CA ILE A 216 1.21 16.72 -11.16
C ILE A 216 1.86 17.97 -11.75
N ILE A 217 2.95 18.47 -11.17
CA ILE A 217 3.66 19.67 -11.66
C ILE A 217 4.16 19.42 -13.08
N THR A 218 4.81 18.28 -13.33
CA THR A 218 5.33 17.91 -14.64
C THR A 218 4.19 17.80 -15.67
N SER A 219 3.09 17.16 -15.30
CA SER A 219 1.92 17.03 -16.16
C SER A 219 1.29 18.40 -16.49
N VAL A 220 1.16 19.28 -15.50
CA VAL A 220 0.67 20.66 -15.72
C VAL A 220 1.58 21.39 -16.70
N CYS A 221 2.89 21.28 -16.54
CA CYS A 221 3.84 21.93 -17.46
C CYS A 221 3.74 21.38 -18.88
N CYS A 222 3.69 20.05 -19.06
CA CYS A 222 3.56 19.41 -20.38
C CYS A 222 2.25 19.79 -21.07
N ILE A 223 1.12 19.67 -20.35
CA ILE A 223 -0.20 20.01 -20.91
C ILE A 223 -0.27 21.50 -21.25
N LYS A 224 0.26 22.36 -20.38
CA LYS A 224 0.31 23.80 -20.64
C LYS A 224 1.12 24.12 -21.89
N ASN A 225 2.28 23.48 -22.09
CA ASN A 225 3.10 23.68 -23.28
C ASN A 225 2.36 23.25 -24.55
N SER A 226 1.65 22.10 -24.52
CA SER A 226 0.84 21.62 -25.64
C SER A 226 -0.30 22.60 -25.98
N PHE A 227 -0.98 23.12 -24.98
CA PHE A 227 -2.00 24.17 -25.21
C PHE A 227 -1.39 25.48 -25.73
N GLU A 228 -0.21 25.88 -25.28
CA GLU A 228 0.46 27.09 -25.78
C GLU A 228 0.82 26.95 -27.26
N ILE A 229 1.25 25.76 -27.70
CA ILE A 229 1.51 25.48 -29.13
C ILE A 229 0.19 25.56 -29.90
N SER A 230 -0.87 24.85 -29.48
CA SER A 230 -2.19 24.90 -30.14
C SER A 230 -2.75 26.34 -30.22
N VAL A 231 -2.64 27.11 -29.12
CA VAL A 231 -3.08 28.54 -29.13
C VAL A 231 -2.24 29.36 -30.12
N THR A 232 -0.92 29.12 -30.20
CA THR A 232 -0.04 29.87 -31.11
C THR A 232 -0.38 29.58 -32.57
N GLU A 233 -0.70 28.35 -32.93
CA GLU A 233 -1.17 27.97 -34.27
C GLU A 233 -2.50 28.62 -34.64
N LYS A 234 -3.39 28.79 -33.66
CA LYS A 234 -4.72 29.40 -33.82
C LYS A 234 -4.74 30.93 -33.65
N VAL A 235 -3.60 31.58 -33.38
CA VAL A 235 -3.51 33.04 -33.16
C VAL A 235 -4.20 33.84 -34.24
N LYS A 236 -3.98 33.49 -35.54
CA LYS A 236 -4.60 34.17 -36.66
C LYS A 236 -6.14 34.06 -36.66
N GLN A 237 -6.64 32.87 -36.30
CA GLN A 237 -8.10 32.63 -36.18
C GLN A 237 -8.68 33.45 -35.04
N TYR A 238 -8.04 33.47 -33.87
CA TYR A 238 -8.48 34.29 -32.76
C TYR A 238 -8.42 35.78 -33.05
N GLY A 239 -7.41 36.25 -33.81
CA GLY A 239 -7.31 37.62 -34.26
C GLY A 239 -8.47 38.03 -35.17
N MET A 240 -8.85 37.17 -36.15
CA MET A 240 -10.00 37.40 -37.01
C MET A 240 -11.31 37.43 -36.23
N LEU A 241 -11.51 36.51 -35.26
CA LEU A 241 -12.71 36.52 -34.41
C LEU A 241 -12.82 37.77 -33.54
N ILE A 242 -11.73 38.27 -33.01
CA ILE A 242 -11.72 39.53 -32.23
C ILE A 242 -12.07 40.73 -33.15
N SER A 243 -11.59 40.73 -34.41
CA SER A 243 -11.87 41.78 -35.37
C SER A 243 -13.34 41.83 -35.78
N VAL A 244 -14.05 40.70 -35.74
CA VAL A 244 -15.50 40.60 -35.97
C VAL A 244 -16.32 40.86 -34.70
N GLY A 245 -15.66 41.15 -33.55
CA GLY A 245 -16.34 41.54 -32.32
C GLY A 245 -16.40 40.45 -31.24
N ALA A 246 -15.68 39.34 -31.37
CA ALA A 246 -15.64 38.34 -30.33
C ALA A 246 -14.97 38.89 -29.03
N THR A 247 -15.60 38.60 -27.90
CA THR A 247 -15.11 39.04 -26.59
C THR A 247 -13.99 38.15 -26.10
N ARG A 248 -13.12 38.69 -25.25
CA ARG A 248 -12.05 37.91 -24.62
C ARG A 248 -12.56 36.73 -23.80
N LYS A 249 -13.78 36.83 -23.24
CA LYS A 249 -14.44 35.72 -22.52
C LYS A 249 -14.79 34.56 -23.44
N GLN A 250 -15.28 34.85 -24.65
CA GLN A 250 -15.61 33.83 -25.66
C GLN A 250 -14.37 33.09 -26.13
N ILE A 251 -13.26 33.78 -26.41
CA ILE A 251 -12.00 33.13 -26.81
C ILE A 251 -11.46 32.26 -25.67
N ARG A 252 -11.49 32.76 -24.43
CA ARG A 252 -11.11 31.95 -23.26
C ARG A 252 -12.00 30.73 -23.11
N GLY A 253 -13.32 30.88 -23.29
CA GLY A 253 -14.28 29.77 -23.27
C GLY A 253 -13.98 28.73 -24.34
N SER A 254 -13.59 29.13 -25.56
CA SER A 254 -13.22 28.21 -26.65
C SER A 254 -12.00 27.34 -26.27
N VAL A 255 -10.95 27.96 -25.70
CA VAL A 255 -9.75 27.21 -25.26
C VAL A 255 -10.07 26.27 -24.08
N LEU A 256 -10.89 26.71 -23.14
CA LEU A 256 -11.32 25.86 -22.02
C LEU A 256 -12.20 24.70 -22.49
N TYR A 257 -13.07 24.92 -23.49
CA TYR A 257 -13.91 23.88 -24.09
C TYR A 257 -13.06 22.83 -24.81
N GLU A 258 -12.02 23.24 -25.54
CA GLU A 258 -11.04 22.34 -26.13
C GLU A 258 -10.36 21.48 -25.07
N GLY A 259 -9.94 22.11 -23.95
CA GLY A 259 -9.39 21.40 -22.79
C GLY A 259 -10.37 20.41 -22.19
N PHE A 260 -11.64 20.78 -22.08
CA PHE A 260 -12.69 19.88 -21.59
C PHE A 260 -12.89 18.66 -22.49
N LEU A 261 -12.94 18.86 -23.81
CA LEU A 261 -13.08 17.74 -24.76
C LEU A 261 -11.88 16.77 -24.69
N LEU A 262 -10.66 17.31 -24.60
CA LEU A 262 -9.46 16.48 -24.43
C LEU A 262 -9.49 15.73 -23.08
N GLY A 263 -9.97 16.38 -22.04
CA GLY A 263 -10.15 15.76 -20.72
C GLY A 263 -11.20 14.66 -20.71
N LEU A 264 -12.28 14.84 -21.44
CA LEU A 264 -13.37 13.84 -21.53
C LEU A 264 -12.89 12.50 -22.10
N VAL A 265 -11.91 12.51 -22.97
CA VAL A 265 -11.30 11.29 -23.57
C VAL A 265 -10.05 10.88 -22.77
N GLY A 266 -9.21 11.85 -22.41
CA GLY A 266 -7.92 11.60 -21.77
C GLY A 266 -8.03 11.05 -20.35
N ILE A 267 -8.97 11.55 -19.55
CA ILE A 267 -9.13 11.12 -18.17
C ILE A 267 -9.61 9.66 -18.08
N PRO A 268 -10.71 9.25 -18.73
CA PRO A 268 -11.14 7.85 -18.71
C PRO A 268 -10.09 6.90 -19.30
N GLY A 269 -9.45 7.32 -20.42
CA GLY A 269 -8.36 6.55 -21.02
C GLY A 269 -7.17 6.37 -20.09
N GLY A 270 -6.75 7.44 -19.41
CA GLY A 270 -5.68 7.41 -18.42
C GLY A 270 -5.99 6.53 -17.21
N VAL A 271 -7.21 6.63 -16.68
CA VAL A 271 -7.69 5.78 -15.58
C VAL A 271 -7.71 4.31 -16.00
N ALA A 272 -8.25 3.99 -17.18
CA ALA A 272 -8.29 2.61 -17.66
C ALA A 272 -6.88 2.01 -17.84
N LEU A 273 -5.97 2.78 -18.46
CA LEU A 273 -4.57 2.36 -18.60
C LEU A 273 -3.86 2.23 -17.24
N GLY A 274 -4.15 3.12 -16.29
CA GLY A 274 -3.62 3.06 -14.93
C GLY A 274 -4.07 1.80 -14.19
N CYS A 275 -5.36 1.46 -14.26
CA CYS A 275 -5.90 0.22 -13.68
C CYS A 275 -5.27 -1.03 -14.32
N LEU A 276 -5.12 -1.03 -15.65
CA LEU A 276 -4.47 -2.14 -16.37
C LEU A 276 -3.00 -2.29 -15.97
N ALA A 277 -2.27 -1.18 -15.90
CA ALA A 277 -0.87 -1.17 -15.48
C ALA A 277 -0.70 -1.67 -14.04
N SER A 278 -1.58 -1.24 -13.11
CA SER A 278 -1.58 -1.71 -11.72
C SER A 278 -1.86 -3.22 -11.63
N PHE A 279 -2.81 -3.72 -12.42
CA PHE A 279 -3.11 -5.16 -12.48
C PHE A 279 -1.91 -5.98 -12.98
N ILE A 280 -1.25 -5.50 -14.04
CA ILE A 280 -0.05 -6.14 -14.58
C ILE A 280 1.09 -6.10 -13.55
N LEU A 281 1.27 -4.96 -12.88
CA LEU A 281 2.30 -4.80 -11.86
C LEU A 281 2.10 -5.79 -10.70
N VAL A 282 0.88 -5.93 -10.19
CA VAL A 282 0.56 -6.92 -9.14
C VAL A 282 0.88 -8.34 -9.59
N LYS A 283 0.55 -8.71 -10.84
CA LYS A 283 0.93 -10.02 -11.38
C LYS A 283 2.44 -10.22 -11.43
N ILE A 284 3.18 -9.23 -11.89
CA ILE A 284 4.65 -9.29 -11.95
C ILE A 284 5.23 -9.40 -10.54
N CYS A 285 4.73 -8.59 -9.58
CA CYS A 285 5.14 -8.67 -8.19
C CYS A 285 4.91 -10.07 -7.60
N ASN A 286 3.74 -10.65 -7.80
CA ASN A 286 3.46 -12.00 -7.32
C ASN A 286 4.40 -13.04 -7.93
N THR A 287 4.73 -12.93 -9.23
CA THR A 287 5.68 -13.85 -9.87
C THR A 287 7.10 -13.68 -9.36
N LEU A 288 7.54 -12.46 -9.07
CA LEU A 288 8.89 -12.17 -8.57
C LEU A 288 9.03 -12.50 -7.07
N LEU A 289 7.95 -12.34 -6.32
CA LEU A 289 7.92 -12.59 -4.88
C LEU A 289 7.48 -14.01 -4.52
N ASP A 290 7.10 -14.81 -5.54
CA ASP A 290 6.76 -16.22 -5.35
C ASP A 290 8.00 -16.96 -4.81
N GLY A 291 7.86 -17.54 -3.62
CA GLY A 291 8.96 -18.15 -2.87
C GLY A 291 9.75 -17.24 -1.92
N MET A 292 9.61 -15.88 -2.00
CA MET A 292 10.23 -14.98 -1.03
C MET A 292 9.29 -14.59 0.12
N LEU A 293 8.05 -14.26 -0.20
CA LEU A 293 7.08 -13.77 0.79
C LEU A 293 5.98 -14.79 1.12
N ASN A 294 5.86 -15.87 0.36
CA ASN A 294 4.77 -16.87 0.49
C ASN A 294 3.36 -16.26 0.67
N THR A 295 3.20 -15.01 0.26
CA THR A 295 1.95 -14.26 0.31
C THR A 295 1.57 -13.80 -1.08
N VAL A 296 0.28 -13.91 -1.41
CA VAL A 296 -0.24 -13.44 -2.69
C VAL A 296 -0.84 -12.06 -2.53
N VAL A 297 -0.27 -11.08 -3.23
CA VAL A 297 -0.84 -9.73 -3.28
C VAL A 297 -2.08 -9.76 -4.15
N VAL A 298 -3.24 -9.53 -3.54
CA VAL A 298 -4.53 -9.51 -4.25
C VAL A 298 -4.78 -8.12 -4.82
N TYR A 299 -5.04 -8.04 -6.13
CA TYR A 299 -5.45 -6.78 -6.74
C TYR A 299 -6.86 -6.41 -6.29
N ASN A 300 -6.98 -5.33 -5.55
CA ASN A 300 -8.27 -4.79 -5.12
C ASN A 300 -8.61 -3.50 -5.89
N PHE A 301 -9.81 -3.47 -6.46
CA PHE A 301 -10.32 -2.35 -7.24
C PHE A 301 -10.94 -1.29 -6.32
N SER A 302 -10.20 -0.21 -6.07
CA SER A 302 -10.67 0.89 -5.22
C SER A 302 -11.39 1.96 -6.04
N VAL A 303 -12.70 2.07 -5.88
CA VAL A 303 -13.52 3.11 -6.49
C VAL A 303 -13.07 4.52 -6.06
N TRP A 304 -12.68 4.68 -4.81
CA TRP A 304 -12.19 5.96 -4.28
C TRP A 304 -10.89 6.42 -4.95
N ALA A 305 -9.97 5.51 -5.24
CA ALA A 305 -8.75 5.83 -5.96
C ALA A 305 -9.04 6.33 -7.39
N ILE A 306 -10.04 5.72 -8.06
CA ILE A 306 -10.48 6.13 -9.39
C ILE A 306 -11.10 7.53 -9.36
N VAL A 307 -12.01 7.78 -8.42
CA VAL A 307 -12.66 9.10 -8.27
C VAL A 307 -11.61 10.17 -7.99
N LEU A 308 -10.67 9.89 -7.07
CA LEU A 308 -9.60 10.83 -6.72
C LEU A 308 -8.68 11.11 -7.92
N SER A 309 -8.27 10.08 -8.68
CA SER A 309 -7.43 10.25 -9.86
C SER A 309 -8.13 11.02 -10.97
N ALA A 310 -9.42 10.78 -11.21
CA ALA A 310 -10.22 11.52 -12.16
C ALA A 310 -10.35 13.00 -11.75
N LEU A 311 -10.58 13.27 -10.47
CA LEU A 311 -10.67 14.63 -9.93
C LEU A 311 -9.34 15.38 -10.09
N LEU A 312 -8.22 14.75 -9.75
CA LEU A 312 -6.88 15.32 -9.95
C LEU A 312 -6.58 15.58 -11.43
N GLY A 313 -7.01 14.68 -12.33
CA GLY A 313 -6.93 14.88 -13.77
C GLY A 313 -7.73 16.10 -14.25
N CYS A 314 -8.96 16.27 -13.78
CA CYS A 314 -9.79 17.44 -14.08
C CYS A 314 -9.13 18.74 -13.59
N ILE A 315 -8.62 18.74 -12.36
CA ILE A 315 -7.92 19.90 -11.78
C ILE A 315 -6.67 20.25 -12.61
N THR A 316 -5.89 19.26 -12.99
CA THR A 316 -4.65 19.43 -13.78
C THR A 316 -4.95 20.05 -15.15
N ILE A 317 -5.96 19.53 -15.87
CA ILE A 317 -6.37 20.06 -17.17
C ILE A 317 -6.91 21.48 -17.03
N PHE A 318 -7.75 21.73 -16.01
CA PHE A 318 -8.33 23.05 -15.79
C PHE A 318 -7.24 24.11 -15.56
N PHE A 319 -6.27 23.86 -14.68
CA PHE A 319 -5.18 24.80 -14.42
C PHE A 319 -4.30 25.03 -15.65
N SER A 320 -3.99 23.95 -16.41
CA SER A 320 -3.18 24.02 -17.62
C SER A 320 -3.86 24.81 -18.73
N ALA A 321 -5.12 24.49 -19.03
CA ALA A 321 -5.92 25.16 -20.05
C ALA A 321 -6.20 26.64 -19.69
N ASN A 322 -6.48 26.92 -18.41
CA ASN A 322 -6.73 28.29 -17.95
C ASN A 322 -5.50 29.20 -18.10
N GLY A 323 -4.29 28.66 -17.85
CA GLY A 323 -3.03 29.36 -18.06
C GLY A 323 -2.85 29.77 -19.52
N SER A 324 -3.05 28.84 -20.44
CA SER A 324 -2.93 29.05 -21.90
C SER A 324 -4.06 29.93 -22.44
N ALA A 325 -5.29 29.73 -21.96
CA ALA A 325 -6.43 30.57 -22.32
C ALA A 325 -6.25 32.06 -21.96
N ARG A 326 -5.62 32.34 -20.81
CA ARG A 326 -5.26 33.73 -20.44
C ARG A 326 -4.23 34.33 -21.39
N LYS A 327 -3.31 33.54 -21.94
CA LYS A 327 -2.35 34.02 -22.95
C LYS A 327 -3.05 34.30 -24.27
N ALA A 328 -3.96 33.42 -24.72
CA ALA A 328 -4.75 33.58 -25.93
C ALA A 328 -5.54 34.91 -25.97
N THR A 329 -6.07 35.34 -24.82
CA THR A 329 -6.85 36.59 -24.70
C THR A 329 -6.01 37.88 -24.71
N LYS A 330 -4.70 37.79 -24.60
CA LYS A 330 -3.76 38.95 -24.61
C LYS A 330 -3.24 39.27 -26.01
N ILE A 331 -3.64 38.52 -27.04
CA ILE A 331 -3.19 38.73 -28.41
C ILE A 331 -3.85 39.97 -28.97
N SER A 332 -3.07 40.87 -29.57
CA SER A 332 -3.57 42.05 -30.29
C SER A 332 -4.07 41.63 -31.66
N PRO A 333 -5.29 42.03 -32.09
CA PRO A 333 -5.84 41.71 -33.42
C PRO A 333 -4.88 42.10 -34.54
N VAL A 334 -4.26 43.25 -34.45
CA VAL A 334 -3.36 43.77 -35.47
C VAL A 334 -2.08 42.96 -35.57
N SER A 335 -1.50 42.54 -34.45
CA SER A 335 -0.30 41.69 -34.44
C SER A 335 -0.59 40.26 -34.91
N ALA A 336 -1.79 39.74 -34.64
CA ALA A 336 -2.22 38.42 -35.06
C ALA A 336 -2.40 38.30 -36.56
N ILE A 337 -2.96 39.36 -37.24
CA ILE A 337 -3.16 39.40 -38.66
C ILE A 337 -1.85 39.68 -39.40
N ARG A 338 -0.98 40.51 -38.84
CA ARG A 338 0.28 40.93 -39.48
C ARG A 338 1.40 39.89 -39.39
N ASN A 339 1.19 38.79 -38.70
CA ASN A 339 2.17 37.72 -38.46
C ASN A 339 3.50 38.22 -37.85
N GLN A 340 3.47 39.37 -37.18
CA GLN A 340 4.62 39.89 -36.46
C GLN A 340 4.57 39.36 -35.04
N ALA A 341 5.46 38.44 -34.74
CA ALA A 341 5.77 38.11 -33.33
C ALA A 341 6.22 39.40 -32.65
N GLU A 342 5.38 39.96 -31.76
CA GLU A 342 5.82 41.02 -30.87
C GLU A 342 6.94 40.48 -30.01
N ILE A 343 8.18 40.75 -30.40
CA ILE A 343 9.32 40.62 -29.52
C ILE A 343 9.09 41.66 -28.43
N LYS A 344 8.51 41.23 -27.29
CA LYS A 344 8.36 42.06 -26.11
C LYS A 344 9.73 42.37 -25.53
N ASN A 345 10.36 43.37 -26.09
CA ASN A 345 11.65 43.91 -25.67
C ASN A 345 11.48 44.88 -24.48
N ASN A 346 10.85 44.43 -23.38
CA ASN A 346 10.51 45.28 -22.27
C ASN A 346 11.27 45.02 -20.96
N LYS A 347 12.36 44.25 -21.00
CA LYS A 347 13.30 44.23 -19.86
C LYS A 347 14.66 44.63 -20.35
N LYS A 348 15.20 45.80 -19.87
CA LYS A 348 16.60 46.11 -19.97
C LYS A 348 17.35 44.99 -19.27
N LEU A 349 17.79 44.00 -20.05
CA LEU A 349 18.60 42.88 -19.57
C LEU A 349 19.93 43.45 -19.04
N LYS A 350 20.02 43.51 -17.68
CA LYS A 350 21.27 43.88 -17.03
C LYS A 350 22.28 42.77 -17.28
N THR A 351 23.23 43.02 -18.13
CA THR A 351 24.39 42.12 -18.34
C THR A 351 25.34 42.26 -17.16
N SER A 352 25.82 41.11 -16.65
CA SER A 352 26.82 41.10 -15.60
C SER A 352 28.11 41.85 -16.09
N LYS A 353 28.65 42.70 -15.24
CA LYS A 353 29.93 43.42 -15.52
C LYS A 353 31.06 42.44 -15.84
N MET A 354 30.97 41.21 -15.35
CA MET A 354 31.95 40.15 -15.53
C MET A 354 31.94 39.60 -16.98
N VAL A 355 30.77 39.43 -17.60
CA VAL A 355 30.63 38.98 -19.00
C VAL A 355 31.17 40.05 -19.94
N LYS A 356 30.96 41.35 -19.64
CA LYS A 356 31.50 42.45 -20.43
C LYS A 356 33.01 42.53 -20.32
N LYS A 357 33.61 42.21 -19.16
CA LYS A 357 35.08 42.29 -18.91
C LYS A 357 35.83 41.11 -19.51
N LEU A 358 35.24 39.89 -19.53
CA LEU A 358 35.87 38.67 -20.02
C LEU A 358 35.67 38.43 -21.52
N PHE A 359 34.52 38.75 -22.07
CA PHE A 359 34.12 38.41 -23.43
C PHE A 359 33.83 39.62 -24.33
N GLY A 360 34.07 40.83 -23.85
CA GLY A 360 33.86 42.04 -24.62
C GLY A 360 32.39 42.24 -25.10
N VAL A 361 32.22 42.98 -26.19
CA VAL A 361 30.90 43.27 -26.78
C VAL A 361 30.22 42.02 -27.34
N GLY A 362 30.99 41.09 -27.94
CA GLY A 362 30.47 39.82 -28.49
C GLY A 362 29.86 38.93 -27.43
N GLY A 363 30.48 38.80 -26.24
CA GLY A 363 29.91 38.06 -25.11
C GLY A 363 28.66 38.69 -24.56
N VAL A 364 28.53 40.02 -24.58
CA VAL A 364 27.31 40.74 -24.18
C VAL A 364 26.15 40.44 -25.13
N VAL A 365 26.42 40.41 -26.44
CA VAL A 365 25.42 40.11 -27.46
C VAL A 365 24.96 38.64 -27.36
N ALA A 366 25.94 37.72 -27.27
CA ALA A 366 25.63 36.30 -27.09
C ALA A 366 24.82 36.03 -25.82
N HIS A 367 25.19 36.60 -24.69
CA HIS A 367 24.44 36.49 -23.42
C HIS A 367 23.01 37.08 -23.48
N LYS A 368 22.82 38.13 -24.32
CA LYS A 368 21.50 38.70 -24.57
C LYS A 368 20.66 37.88 -25.55
N ALA A 369 21.27 37.14 -26.45
CA ALA A 369 20.57 36.26 -27.40
C ALA A 369 20.10 34.97 -26.75
N ILE A 370 20.79 34.49 -25.73
CA ILE A 370 20.44 33.25 -24.99
C ILE A 370 19.37 33.50 -23.88
N LYS A 371 19.22 34.73 -23.41
CA LYS A 371 18.20 35.12 -22.39
C LYS A 371 16.97 35.73 -23.01
#